data_5628c6b2e513459e6211d1978eb0b8de
#
_entry.id   5628c6b2e513459e6211d1978eb0b8de
#
_cell.length_a   1.000
_cell.length_b   1.000
_cell.length_c   1.000
_cell.angle_alpha   90.00
_cell.angle_beta   90.00
_cell.angle_gamma   90.00
#
_symmetry.space_group_name_H-M   'P 1'
#
loop_
_entity.id
_entity.type
_entity.pdbx_description
1 polymer ?
#
loop_
_entity_poly.entity_id
_entity_poly.type
_entity_poly.pdbx_seq_one_letter_code
_entity_poly.pdbx_strand_id
1 'polypeptide(L)'
;TTVHSVHSADFAHYLADWDIRGGSATDEAIELYHAAPGGVRTTQPFSTDNRWDSLDLDAENGCIRDSAHAYTKEGGLCVLRGNIAEDGAILKTAGISEDQFHFEGSARVVESQEEAVNVILNKTLQPGEVLFVTYEGPSGGPGMQEMLHPTAFIKGVGLGKKCALVTDGRFSG
;
A
#
# COMPACT_ATOMS: atom_id res chain seq x y z
N THR A 1 -7.07 5.48 -7.54
CA THR A 1 -6.00 6.19 -8.25
C THR A 1 -4.68 5.78 -7.65
N THR A 2 -3.78 5.27 -8.42
CA THR A 2 -2.50 4.76 -7.97
C THR A 2 -1.41 5.82 -8.06
N VAL A 3 -0.36 5.69 -7.26
CA VAL A 3 0.73 6.67 -7.19
C VAL A 3 1.39 6.90 -8.56
N HIS A 4 1.47 5.88 -9.38
CA HIS A 4 2.06 6.00 -10.71
C HIS A 4 1.20 6.73 -11.75
N SER A 5 -0.01 7.13 -11.41
CA SER A 5 -0.79 8.07 -12.21
C SER A 5 -0.57 9.54 -11.81
N VAL A 6 0.23 9.78 -10.76
CA VAL A 6 0.63 11.13 -10.34
C VAL A 6 1.99 11.44 -10.96
N HIS A 7 2.07 12.55 -11.64
CA HIS A 7 3.24 12.94 -12.42
C HIS A 7 4.05 14.02 -11.71
N SER A 8 5.36 13.88 -11.68
CA SER A 8 6.25 14.84 -11.02
C SER A 8 6.23 16.23 -11.68
N ALA A 9 6.05 16.30 -13.00
CA ALA A 9 5.92 17.55 -13.70
C ALA A 9 4.65 18.32 -13.33
N ASP A 10 3.53 17.61 -13.19
CA ASP A 10 2.26 18.23 -12.78
C ASP A 10 2.39 18.79 -11.37
N PHE A 11 3.04 18.05 -10.49
CA PHE A 11 3.27 18.50 -9.13
C PHE A 11 4.25 19.68 -9.07
N ALA A 12 5.31 19.64 -9.85
CA ALA A 12 6.27 20.75 -9.93
C ALA A 12 5.65 22.02 -10.51
N HIS A 13 4.81 21.88 -11.56
CA HIS A 13 4.05 23.00 -12.13
C HIS A 13 3.12 23.63 -11.09
N TYR A 14 2.37 22.79 -10.37
CA TYR A 14 1.49 23.26 -9.30
C TYR A 14 2.24 24.01 -8.21
N LEU A 15 3.42 23.51 -7.78
CA LEU A 15 4.24 24.19 -6.79
C LEU A 15 4.85 25.49 -7.32
N ALA A 16 5.22 25.53 -8.59
CA ALA A 16 5.78 26.72 -9.22
C ALA A 16 4.75 27.86 -9.29
N ASP A 17 3.49 27.54 -9.52
CA ASP A 17 2.39 28.50 -9.58
C ASP A 17 1.84 28.85 -8.19
N TRP A 18 2.14 28.06 -7.19
CA TRP A 18 1.64 28.30 -5.85
C TRP A 18 2.41 29.41 -5.15
N ASP A 19 1.78 30.58 -5.02
CA ASP A 19 2.33 31.68 -4.26
C ASP A 19 2.21 31.43 -2.74
N ILE A 20 3.19 30.73 -2.19
CA ILE A 20 3.30 30.49 -0.75
C ILE A 20 3.76 31.74 0.01
N ARG A 21 4.06 32.84 -0.67
CA ARG A 21 4.43 34.13 -0.07
C ARG A 21 3.26 34.99 0.32
N GLY A 22 2.05 34.59 -0.02
CA GLY A 22 0.81 35.26 0.43
C GLY A 22 0.65 35.42 1.93
N GLY A 23 1.57 34.84 2.70
CA GLY A 23 1.77 35.01 4.12
C GLY A 23 3.15 35.60 4.45
N SER A 24 3.82 35.00 5.40
CA SER A 24 5.15 35.42 5.90
C SER A 24 6.21 34.32 5.70
N ALA A 25 6.08 33.50 4.65
CA ALA A 25 7.05 32.45 4.37
C ALA A 25 8.42 33.07 4.01
N THR A 26 9.49 32.55 4.61
CA THR A 26 10.86 32.95 4.28
C THR A 26 11.31 32.28 2.98
N ASP A 27 12.34 32.85 2.34
CA ASP A 27 12.91 32.25 1.13
C ASP A 27 13.44 30.82 1.40
N GLU A 28 13.99 30.57 2.59
CA GLU A 28 14.43 29.24 2.98
C GLU A 28 13.23 28.26 3.12
N ALA A 29 12.11 28.72 3.65
CA ALA A 29 10.91 27.88 3.74
C ALA A 29 10.37 27.54 2.35
N ILE A 30 10.37 28.51 1.43
CA ILE A 30 9.95 28.31 0.05
C ILE A 30 10.88 27.31 -0.65
N GLU A 31 12.19 27.46 -0.51
CA GLU A 31 13.17 26.55 -1.05
C GLU A 31 13.01 25.12 -0.52
N LEU A 32 12.70 24.99 0.78
CA LEU A 32 12.44 23.68 1.38
C LEU A 32 11.22 22.98 0.77
N TYR A 33 10.14 23.73 0.52
CA TYR A 33 8.95 23.18 -0.15
C TYR A 33 9.18 22.86 -1.64
N HIS A 34 10.13 23.51 -2.25
CA HIS A 34 10.56 23.22 -3.62
C HIS A 34 11.70 22.19 -3.67
N ALA A 35 11.95 21.51 -2.56
CA ALA A 35 12.97 20.48 -2.52
C ALA A 35 12.74 19.42 -3.61
N ALA A 36 13.81 19.05 -4.27
CA ALA A 36 13.76 18.09 -5.36
C ALA A 36 13.29 16.70 -4.89
N PRO A 37 12.62 15.93 -5.75
CA PRO A 37 12.34 14.52 -5.50
C PRO A 37 13.64 13.77 -5.20
N GLY A 38 13.56 12.75 -4.36
CA GLY A 38 14.72 11.98 -3.93
C GLY A 38 15.25 12.40 -2.56
N GLY A 39 14.64 13.42 -1.96
CA GLY A 39 14.89 13.81 -0.58
C GLY A 39 16.26 14.47 -0.35
N VAL A 40 16.69 14.43 0.88
CA VAL A 40 17.93 15.09 1.33
C VAL A 40 19.19 14.29 0.98
N ARG A 41 20.30 14.99 0.73
CA ARG A 41 21.61 14.38 0.45
C ARG A 41 22.28 13.80 1.68
N THR A 42 21.92 14.29 2.84
CA THR A 42 22.48 13.88 4.13
C THR A 42 21.47 13.13 4.98
N THR A 43 21.94 12.27 5.84
CA THR A 43 21.12 11.59 6.86
C THR A 43 20.92 12.44 8.12
N GLN A 44 21.45 13.68 8.14
CA GLN A 44 21.23 14.57 9.27
C GLN A 44 19.77 15.02 9.33
N PRO A 45 19.09 14.88 10.46
CA PRO A 45 17.75 15.39 10.64
C PRO A 45 17.66 16.89 10.37
N PHE A 46 16.57 17.32 9.76
CA PHE A 46 16.32 18.74 9.45
C PHE A 46 17.35 19.43 8.52
N SER A 47 18.11 18.64 7.77
CA SER A 47 18.97 19.19 6.74
C SER A 47 18.15 19.71 5.56
N THR A 48 18.53 20.86 5.00
CA THR A 48 17.98 21.43 3.76
C THR A 48 18.74 20.98 2.52
N ASP A 49 19.80 20.20 2.66
CA ASP A 49 20.55 19.66 1.53
C ASP A 49 19.71 18.70 0.71
N ASN A 50 19.52 19.01 -0.56
CA ASN A 50 18.78 18.17 -1.48
C ASN A 50 19.68 17.15 -2.16
N ARG A 51 19.14 15.97 -2.40
CA ARG A 51 19.83 14.90 -3.13
C ARG A 51 19.97 15.23 -4.61
N TRP A 52 19.02 15.95 -5.15
CA TRP A 52 18.93 16.35 -6.55
C TRP A 52 18.82 17.86 -6.63
N ASP A 53 19.49 18.46 -7.61
CA ASP A 53 19.49 19.91 -7.80
C ASP A 53 18.20 20.43 -8.45
N SER A 54 17.41 19.54 -9.06
CA SER A 54 16.17 19.88 -9.73
C SER A 54 15.13 18.77 -9.60
N LEU A 55 13.89 19.12 -9.81
CA LEU A 55 12.78 18.16 -9.91
C LEU A 55 12.92 17.31 -11.16
N ASP A 56 12.55 16.04 -11.06
CA ASP A 56 12.34 15.17 -12.21
C ASP A 56 10.99 15.53 -12.85
N LEU A 57 11.03 16.15 -14.02
CA LEU A 57 9.86 16.57 -14.79
C LEU A 57 9.54 15.63 -15.96
N ASP A 58 10.24 14.52 -16.08
CA ASP A 58 10.03 13.56 -17.15
C ASP A 58 8.82 12.67 -16.84
N ALA A 59 7.69 13.01 -17.48
CA ALA A 59 6.43 12.28 -17.36
C ALA A 59 6.44 10.90 -18.01
N GLU A 60 7.33 10.70 -18.95
CA GLU A 60 7.38 9.48 -19.76
C GLU A 60 8.33 8.44 -19.14
N ASN A 61 9.53 8.87 -18.73
CA ASN A 61 10.59 7.96 -18.29
C ASN A 61 11.00 8.18 -16.83
N GLY A 62 10.50 9.24 -16.20
CA GLY A 62 10.83 9.59 -14.82
C GLY A 62 10.25 8.63 -13.78
N CYS A 63 10.51 8.94 -12.51
CA CYS A 63 10.05 8.12 -11.38
C CYS A 63 8.54 8.21 -11.18
N ILE A 64 7.95 9.39 -11.38
CA ILE A 64 6.51 9.62 -11.30
C ILE A 64 6.02 9.91 -12.70
N ARG A 65 5.10 9.10 -13.17
CA ARG A 65 4.62 9.12 -14.55
C ARG A 65 3.17 9.54 -14.63
N ASP A 66 2.80 10.10 -15.77
CA ASP A 66 1.40 10.35 -16.07
C ASP A 66 0.65 9.03 -16.35
N SER A 67 -0.67 9.13 -16.56
CA SER A 67 -1.51 7.95 -16.80
C SER A 67 -1.25 7.29 -18.16
N ALA A 68 -0.70 8.01 -19.13
CA ALA A 68 -0.35 7.45 -20.43
C ALA A 68 0.92 6.58 -20.37
N HIS A 69 1.82 6.93 -19.46
CA HIS A 69 3.11 6.27 -19.31
C HIS A 69 3.22 5.49 -17.99
N ALA A 70 2.07 5.16 -17.38
CA ALA A 70 2.01 4.40 -16.13
C ALA A 70 2.75 3.06 -16.25
N TYR A 71 3.41 2.62 -15.17
CA TYR A 71 4.10 1.34 -15.11
C TYR A 71 3.18 0.14 -15.35
N THR A 72 1.92 0.29 -14.97
CA THR A 72 0.86 -0.71 -15.21
C THR A 72 -0.42 0.00 -15.62
N LYS A 73 -1.23 -0.67 -16.43
CA LYS A 73 -2.54 -0.12 -16.84
C LYS A 73 -3.58 -0.15 -15.72
N GLU A 74 -3.38 -1.01 -14.74
CA GLU A 74 -4.29 -1.24 -13.64
C GLU A 74 -3.64 -0.89 -12.31
N GLY A 75 -4.46 -0.49 -11.35
CA GLY A 75 -4.02 -0.28 -9.99
C GLY A 75 -3.76 -1.60 -9.25
N GLY A 76 -3.14 -1.50 -8.09
CA GLY A 76 -2.85 -2.66 -7.24
C GLY A 76 -4.04 -3.15 -6.40
N LEU A 77 -5.27 -2.73 -6.70
CA LEU A 77 -6.49 -3.09 -5.97
C LEU A 77 -7.59 -3.51 -6.93
N CYS A 78 -8.33 -4.54 -6.56
CA CYS A 78 -9.50 -5.03 -7.28
C CYS A 78 -10.68 -5.19 -6.32
N VAL A 79 -11.89 -4.88 -6.78
CA VAL A 79 -13.12 -5.11 -6.02
C VAL A 79 -13.69 -6.47 -6.40
N LEU A 80 -13.84 -7.33 -5.41
CA LEU A 80 -14.49 -8.63 -5.54
C LEU A 80 -15.91 -8.55 -5.01
N ARG A 81 -16.81 -9.33 -5.59
CA ARG A 81 -18.18 -9.46 -5.13
C ARG A 81 -18.58 -10.94 -5.11
N GLY A 82 -19.37 -11.33 -4.13
CA GLY A 82 -19.85 -12.69 -3.98
C GLY A 82 -20.74 -12.84 -2.76
N ASN A 83 -21.21 -14.04 -2.52
CA ASN A 83 -22.14 -14.34 -1.44
C ASN A 83 -21.58 -14.12 -0.03
N ILE A 84 -20.25 -14.05 0.13
CA ILE A 84 -19.60 -13.71 1.40
C ILE A 84 -19.41 -12.20 1.55
N ALA A 85 -19.33 -11.47 0.44
CA ALA A 85 -19.11 -10.04 0.40
C ALA A 85 -19.99 -9.39 -0.69
N GLU A 86 -21.29 -9.33 -0.43
CA GLU A 86 -22.29 -8.80 -1.37
C GLU A 86 -22.04 -7.31 -1.69
N ASP A 87 -21.66 -6.54 -0.68
CA ASP A 87 -21.30 -5.13 -0.83
C ASP A 87 -19.90 -4.91 -1.40
N GLY A 88 -19.12 -5.97 -1.49
CA GLY A 88 -17.78 -5.98 -2.04
C GLY A 88 -16.68 -6.21 -1.02
N ALA A 89 -15.56 -6.76 -1.51
CA ALA A 89 -14.31 -6.89 -0.78
C ALA A 89 -13.17 -6.35 -1.65
N ILE A 90 -12.13 -5.86 -1.04
CA ILE A 90 -10.94 -5.35 -1.73
C ILE A 90 -9.86 -6.41 -1.74
N LEU A 91 -9.47 -6.82 -2.94
CA LEU A 91 -8.29 -7.63 -3.16
C LEU A 91 -7.10 -6.73 -3.49
N LYS A 92 -6.01 -6.87 -2.76
CA LYS A 92 -4.74 -6.27 -3.12
C LYS A 92 -4.06 -7.15 -4.17
N THR A 93 -4.03 -6.67 -5.41
CA THR A 93 -3.42 -7.39 -6.53
C THR A 93 -1.94 -7.08 -6.72
N ALA A 94 -1.46 -5.99 -6.12
CA ALA A 94 -0.04 -5.66 -6.16
C ALA A 94 0.80 -6.75 -5.48
N GLY A 95 1.72 -7.33 -6.23
CA GLY A 95 2.61 -8.40 -5.75
C GLY A 95 2.00 -9.81 -5.77
N ILE A 96 0.80 -9.97 -6.32
CA ILE A 96 0.20 -11.27 -6.62
C ILE A 96 0.49 -11.61 -8.08
N SER A 97 0.98 -12.81 -8.33
CA SER A 97 1.15 -13.31 -9.70
C SER A 97 -0.18 -13.80 -10.28
N GLU A 98 -0.31 -13.78 -11.61
CA GLU A 98 -1.56 -14.14 -12.30
C GLU A 98 -2.08 -15.53 -11.94
N ASP A 99 -1.19 -16.48 -11.68
CA ASP A 99 -1.51 -17.85 -11.24
C ASP A 99 -2.19 -17.90 -9.85
N GLN A 100 -2.14 -16.80 -9.10
CA GLN A 100 -2.73 -16.68 -7.77
C GLN A 100 -4.06 -15.90 -7.76
N PHE A 101 -4.56 -15.43 -8.92
CA PHE A 101 -5.83 -14.72 -8.99
C PHE A 101 -7.04 -15.64 -8.80
N HIS A 102 -6.85 -16.94 -8.90
CA HIS A 102 -7.83 -17.95 -8.54
C HIS A 102 -7.31 -18.78 -7.37
N PHE A 103 -8.05 -18.79 -6.29
CA PHE A 103 -7.75 -19.60 -5.11
C PHE A 103 -9.03 -20.27 -4.59
N GLU A 104 -8.94 -21.57 -4.35
CA GLU A 104 -10.01 -22.37 -3.80
C GLU A 104 -9.47 -23.19 -2.64
N GLY A 105 -10.21 -23.21 -1.53
CA GLY A 105 -9.77 -23.92 -0.34
C GLY A 105 -10.77 -23.95 0.79
N SER A 106 -10.48 -24.77 1.78
CA SER A 106 -11.29 -24.86 2.99
C SER A 106 -11.09 -23.64 3.87
N ALA A 107 -12.19 -23.10 4.39
CA ALA A 107 -12.13 -21.96 5.30
C ALA A 107 -11.68 -22.41 6.70
N ARG A 108 -10.69 -21.71 7.23
CA ARG A 108 -10.34 -21.73 8.65
C ARG A 108 -10.68 -20.37 9.25
N VAL A 109 -11.65 -20.33 10.13
CA VAL A 109 -12.11 -19.09 10.74
C VAL A 109 -11.48 -18.94 12.12
N VAL A 110 -10.97 -17.73 12.40
CA VAL A 110 -10.46 -17.29 13.70
C VAL A 110 -11.07 -15.93 14.04
N GLU A 111 -11.19 -15.63 15.31
CA GLU A 111 -11.93 -14.46 15.78
C GLU A 111 -11.03 -13.30 16.23
N SER A 112 -9.71 -13.43 15.99
CA SER A 112 -8.76 -12.34 16.25
C SER A 112 -7.47 -12.50 15.45
N GLN A 113 -6.75 -11.40 15.30
CA GLN A 113 -5.40 -11.40 14.72
C GLN A 113 -4.44 -12.27 15.55
N GLU A 114 -4.56 -12.23 16.88
CA GLU A 114 -3.72 -13.02 17.77
C GLU A 114 -3.93 -14.52 17.56
N GLU A 115 -5.17 -14.95 17.43
CA GLU A 115 -5.50 -16.35 17.13
C GLU A 115 -4.95 -16.74 15.75
N ALA A 116 -5.08 -15.89 14.76
CA ALA A 116 -4.49 -16.09 13.43
C ALA A 116 -2.97 -16.30 13.49
N VAL A 117 -2.28 -15.46 14.24
CA VAL A 117 -0.83 -15.59 14.46
C VAL A 117 -0.49 -16.93 15.13
N ASN A 118 -1.24 -17.33 16.14
CA ASN A 118 -1.04 -18.60 16.82
C ASN A 118 -1.24 -19.80 15.88
N VAL A 119 -2.29 -19.77 15.05
CA VAL A 119 -2.56 -20.83 14.05
C VAL A 119 -1.40 -20.95 13.05
N ILE A 120 -0.83 -19.82 12.62
CA ILE A 120 0.28 -19.80 11.66
C ILE A 120 1.58 -20.30 12.31
N LEU A 121 1.96 -19.74 13.46
CA LEU A 121 3.23 -20.03 14.11
C LEU A 121 3.29 -21.47 14.68
N ASN A 122 2.17 -21.98 15.17
CA ASN A 122 2.06 -23.37 15.61
C ASN A 122 1.95 -24.37 14.44
N LYS A 123 2.01 -23.88 13.20
CA LYS A 123 1.95 -24.69 11.97
C LYS A 123 0.68 -25.56 11.87
N THR A 124 -0.41 -25.08 12.42
CA THR A 124 -1.72 -25.74 12.31
C THR A 124 -2.48 -25.33 11.06
N LEU A 125 -2.14 -24.17 10.44
CA LEU A 125 -2.63 -23.76 9.13
C LEU A 125 -2.03 -24.68 8.06
N GLN A 126 -2.90 -25.29 7.25
CA GLN A 126 -2.49 -26.21 6.22
C GLN A 126 -2.44 -25.56 4.83
N PRO A 127 -1.55 -26.01 3.93
CA PRO A 127 -1.60 -25.60 2.53
C PRO A 127 -2.98 -25.87 1.92
N GLY A 128 -3.52 -24.90 1.18
CA GLY A 128 -4.87 -24.99 0.61
C GLY A 128 -5.98 -24.44 1.49
N GLU A 129 -5.66 -23.93 2.69
CA GLU A 129 -6.67 -23.26 3.51
C GLU A 129 -6.79 -21.77 3.22
N VAL A 130 -7.99 -21.23 3.39
CA VAL A 130 -8.29 -19.81 3.42
C VAL A 130 -8.47 -19.41 4.88
N LEU A 131 -7.54 -18.61 5.40
CA LEU A 131 -7.63 -18.12 6.78
C LEU A 131 -8.53 -16.88 6.82
N PHE A 132 -9.66 -16.99 7.51
CA PHE A 132 -10.56 -15.87 7.78
C PHE A 132 -10.31 -15.34 9.18
N VAL A 133 -9.95 -14.06 9.27
CA VAL A 133 -9.79 -13.35 10.54
C VAL A 133 -10.95 -12.37 10.68
N THR A 134 -11.84 -12.64 11.62
CA THR A 134 -13.08 -11.90 11.84
C THR A 134 -13.01 -11.07 13.11
N TYR A 135 -13.94 -10.10 13.24
CA TYR A 135 -14.06 -9.18 14.39
C TYR A 135 -12.88 -8.23 14.61
N GLU A 136 -12.13 -7.94 13.55
CA GLU A 136 -11.04 -6.96 13.54
C GLU A 136 -11.43 -5.65 12.84
N GLY A 137 -12.63 -5.61 12.28
CA GLY A 137 -13.20 -4.47 11.57
C GLY A 137 -13.91 -3.46 12.47
N PRO A 138 -14.54 -2.43 11.89
CA PRO A 138 -15.19 -1.35 12.62
C PRO A 138 -16.53 -1.75 13.25
N SER A 139 -17.17 -2.83 12.78
CA SER A 139 -18.45 -3.31 13.29
C SER A 139 -18.23 -4.43 14.29
N GLY A 140 -18.10 -4.08 15.57
CA GLY A 140 -17.98 -5.05 16.66
C GLY A 140 -16.55 -5.49 17.00
N GLY A 141 -15.56 -4.97 16.30
CA GLY A 141 -14.15 -5.19 16.58
C GLY A 141 -13.41 -3.94 17.04
N PRO A 142 -12.08 -3.99 17.17
CA PRO A 142 -11.26 -2.84 17.58
C PRO A 142 -11.20 -1.72 16.53
N GLY A 143 -11.74 -1.92 15.36
CA GLY A 143 -11.81 -0.97 14.24
C GLY A 143 -10.64 -1.09 13.28
N MET A 144 -10.80 -1.66 12.14
CA MET A 144 -9.84 -1.71 11.03
C MET A 144 -8.40 -2.08 11.44
N GLN A 145 -8.25 -3.14 12.22
CA GLN A 145 -6.95 -3.66 12.63
C GLN A 145 -6.09 -4.06 11.43
N GLU A 146 -4.81 -3.71 11.47
CA GLU A 146 -3.85 -4.04 10.41
C GLU A 146 -3.37 -5.49 10.50
N MET A 147 -3.46 -6.22 9.39
CA MET A 147 -3.07 -7.64 9.30
C MET A 147 -1.60 -7.86 8.91
N LEU A 148 -0.70 -6.97 9.31
CA LEU A 148 0.73 -7.07 8.98
C LEU A 148 1.35 -8.37 9.51
N HIS A 149 1.09 -8.71 10.78
CA HIS A 149 1.68 -9.90 11.40
C HIS A 149 1.23 -11.20 10.74
N PRO A 150 -0.09 -11.47 10.56
CA PRO A 150 -0.54 -12.66 9.84
C PRO A 150 0.05 -12.77 8.44
N THR A 151 0.08 -11.68 7.65
CA THR A 151 0.64 -11.70 6.30
C THR A 151 2.13 -11.99 6.28
N ALA A 152 2.90 -11.35 7.16
CA ALA A 152 4.34 -11.58 7.29
C ALA A 152 4.65 -13.02 7.71
N PHE A 153 3.91 -13.55 8.67
CA PHE A 153 4.14 -14.90 9.19
C PHE A 153 3.71 -15.99 8.19
N ILE A 154 2.59 -15.83 7.48
CA ILE A 154 2.22 -16.75 6.39
C ILE A 154 3.36 -16.85 5.36
N LYS A 155 3.94 -15.73 4.96
CA LYS A 155 5.11 -15.72 4.07
C LYS A 155 6.33 -16.37 4.73
N GLY A 156 6.60 -16.04 5.99
CA GLY A 156 7.74 -16.54 6.75
C GLY A 156 7.75 -18.06 6.94
N VAL A 157 6.58 -18.68 7.12
CA VAL A 157 6.46 -20.15 7.23
C VAL A 157 6.34 -20.86 5.86
N GLY A 158 6.45 -20.11 4.74
CA GLY A 158 6.42 -20.67 3.40
C GLY A 158 5.04 -20.98 2.84
N LEU A 159 3.98 -20.43 3.43
CA LEU A 159 2.60 -20.60 3.01
C LEU A 159 2.05 -19.46 2.12
N GLY A 160 2.84 -18.43 1.84
CA GLY A 160 2.39 -17.24 1.12
C GLY A 160 1.79 -17.46 -0.28
N LYS A 161 2.15 -18.57 -0.95
CA LYS A 161 1.55 -18.99 -2.22
C LYS A 161 0.55 -20.15 -2.09
N LYS A 162 0.33 -20.64 -0.88
CA LYS A 162 -0.43 -21.86 -0.61
C LYS A 162 -1.66 -21.64 0.24
N CYS A 163 -1.81 -20.44 0.81
CA CYS A 163 -2.96 -20.05 1.62
C CYS A 163 -3.42 -18.67 1.20
N ALA A 164 -4.70 -18.40 1.33
CA ALA A 164 -5.28 -17.07 1.21
C ALA A 164 -5.62 -16.52 2.60
N LEU A 165 -5.63 -15.20 2.75
CA LEU A 165 -6.02 -14.51 3.97
C LEU A 165 -7.16 -13.53 3.65
N VAL A 166 -8.22 -13.63 4.43
CA VAL A 166 -9.41 -12.77 4.34
C VAL A 166 -9.69 -12.17 5.71
N THR A 167 -10.05 -10.91 5.79
CA THR A 167 -10.37 -10.23 7.05
C THR A 167 -11.38 -9.12 6.84
N ASP A 168 -12.12 -8.80 7.88
CA ASP A 168 -12.91 -7.56 8.00
C ASP A 168 -12.07 -6.38 8.53
N GLY A 169 -10.81 -6.62 8.90
CA GLY A 169 -9.80 -5.62 9.16
C GLY A 169 -9.24 -4.99 7.88
N ARG A 170 -7.94 -4.72 7.84
CA ARG A 170 -7.29 -4.09 6.67
C ARG A 170 -5.91 -4.65 6.37
N PHE A 171 -5.47 -4.39 5.13
CA PHE A 171 -4.11 -4.59 4.67
C PHE A 171 -3.55 -3.26 4.18
N SER A 172 -2.41 -2.81 4.71
CA SER A 172 -1.74 -1.58 4.31
C SER A 172 -0.34 -1.80 3.73
N GLY A 173 0.17 -2.99 3.82
CA GLY A 173 1.52 -3.38 3.36
C GLY A 173 1.53 -4.06 2.01
#